data_8ab9976d94501ac2a530af7a5cd0eb7b
#
_entry.id   8ab9976d94501ac2a530af7a5cd0eb7b
#
_cell.length_a   1.000
_cell.length_b   1.000
_cell.length_c   1.000
_cell.angle_alpha   90.00
_cell.angle_beta   90.00
_cell.angle_gamma   90.00
#
_symmetry.space_group_name_H-M   'P 1'
#
loop_
_entity.id
_entity.type
_entity.pdbx_description
1 polymer ?
#
loop_
_entity_poly.entity_id
_entity_poly.type
_entity_poly.pdbx_seq_one_letter_code
_entity_poly.pdbx_strand_id
1 'polypeptide(L)'
;MPELPEVQSVVNYIRPKLLHQTIESIESLNNFEKVFDTHSPTKINQLLKNKTIIDVWRRGKYIILELDQAYLCIHLRMTGQLKTELSNGDNKKHFTVQIQFKNGEKLLFKDYRKFGRFYYYKSLKILESKLGCEPLSESFDFSYLFNGLKKSRGMIKPRLLNQLFIAGLGNIYVDESLWKAKIHPRKISMKISKIKIKKLYEVIPITLQSALDYNGTTIINFSYGNTIEGGYKKYLNVFGKQGDKCKRCNTIIKKIYVCQRGTHYCPKCQKL
;
A
#
# COMPACT_ATOMS: atom_id res chain seq x y z
N MET A 1 4.96 -1.88 -6.09
CA MET A 1 3.53 -1.62 -5.70
C MET A 1 3.57 -0.82 -4.43
N PRO A 2 2.91 0.31 -4.36
CA PRO A 2 2.76 1.06 -3.12
C PRO A 2 2.17 0.18 -2.00
N GLU A 3 2.80 0.19 -0.83
CA GLU A 3 2.37 -0.48 0.40
C GLU A 3 1.80 0.57 1.35
N LEU A 4 1.52 0.23 2.60
CA LEU A 4 0.90 1.14 3.57
C LEU A 4 1.61 2.52 3.65
N PRO A 5 2.95 2.62 3.83
CA PRO A 5 3.60 3.92 3.97
C PRO A 5 3.46 4.78 2.71
N GLU A 6 3.63 4.20 1.52
CA GLU A 6 3.51 4.93 0.26
C GLU A 6 2.09 5.45 0.04
N VAL A 7 1.07 4.61 0.34
CA VAL A 7 -0.33 5.02 0.21
C VAL A 7 -0.69 6.12 1.20
N GLN A 8 -0.18 6.04 2.45
CA GLN A 8 -0.39 7.10 3.45
C GLN A 8 0.27 8.42 3.03
N SER A 9 1.46 8.37 2.46
CA SER A 9 2.14 9.58 1.95
C SER A 9 1.33 10.26 0.84
N VAL A 10 0.71 9.46 -0.05
CA VAL A 10 -0.21 10.01 -1.06
C VAL A 10 -1.42 10.65 -0.40
N VAL A 11 -2.04 10.00 0.59
CA VAL A 11 -3.18 10.55 1.34
C VAL A 11 -2.81 11.87 2.00
N ASN A 12 -1.67 11.92 2.71
CA ASN A 12 -1.21 13.14 3.37
C ASN A 12 -1.02 14.30 2.39
N TYR A 13 -0.57 14.01 1.17
CA TYR A 13 -0.37 15.01 0.13
C TYR A 13 -1.68 15.51 -0.49
N ILE A 14 -2.64 14.61 -0.81
CA ILE A 14 -3.86 15.00 -1.50
C ILE A 14 -4.96 15.48 -0.54
N ARG A 15 -4.98 15.02 0.71
CA ARG A 15 -6.03 15.34 1.68
C ARG A 15 -6.28 16.86 1.82
N PRO A 16 -5.28 17.71 2.10
CA PRO A 16 -5.51 19.16 2.25
C PRO A 16 -6.00 19.84 0.98
N LYS A 17 -5.76 19.25 -0.19
CA LYS A 17 -6.18 19.79 -1.49
C LYS A 17 -7.60 19.38 -1.87
N LEU A 18 -8.06 18.21 -1.37
CA LEU A 18 -9.33 17.64 -1.77
C LEU A 18 -10.45 17.84 -0.75
N LEU A 19 -10.13 18.16 0.51
CA LEU A 19 -11.14 18.43 1.52
C LEU A 19 -12.08 19.55 1.06
N HIS A 20 -13.38 19.29 1.22
CA HIS A 20 -14.49 20.19 0.90
C HIS A 20 -14.64 20.52 -0.60
N GLN A 21 -13.86 19.86 -1.49
CA GLN A 21 -14.04 19.98 -2.91
C GLN A 21 -15.31 19.25 -3.37
N THR A 22 -16.09 19.91 -4.22
CA THR A 22 -17.29 19.33 -4.83
C THR A 22 -16.95 18.81 -6.22
N ILE A 23 -17.27 17.55 -6.48
CA ILE A 23 -17.04 16.90 -7.77
C ILE A 23 -18.01 17.46 -8.82
N GLU A 24 -17.47 18.00 -9.90
CA GLU A 24 -18.23 18.39 -11.08
C GLU A 24 -18.43 17.21 -12.03
N SER A 25 -17.35 16.48 -12.30
CA SER A 25 -17.38 15.28 -13.13
C SER A 25 -16.25 14.30 -12.81
N ILE A 26 -16.44 13.05 -13.17
CA ILE A 26 -15.41 12.01 -13.20
C ILE A 26 -15.52 11.21 -14.48
N GLU A 27 -14.41 11.00 -15.14
CA GLU A 27 -14.36 10.31 -16.42
C GLU A 27 -13.17 9.36 -16.53
N SER A 28 -13.35 8.28 -17.33
CA SER A 28 -12.23 7.48 -17.80
C SER A 28 -11.58 8.15 -19.00
N LEU A 29 -10.26 8.14 -19.02
CA LEU A 29 -9.48 8.68 -20.12
C LEU A 29 -8.90 7.55 -20.98
N ASN A 30 -8.59 7.89 -22.26
CA ASN A 30 -7.92 6.97 -23.19
C ASN A 30 -8.67 5.62 -23.37
N ASN A 31 -10.01 5.65 -23.36
CA ASN A 31 -10.90 4.50 -23.54
C ASN A 31 -10.62 3.36 -22.55
N PHE A 32 -10.13 3.68 -21.33
CA PHE A 32 -9.82 2.68 -20.33
C PHE A 32 -10.90 2.60 -19.24
N GLU A 33 -12.10 2.17 -19.61
CA GLU A 33 -13.26 2.06 -18.72
C GLU A 33 -13.08 1.06 -17.58
N LYS A 34 -12.28 -0.01 -17.79
CA LYS A 34 -11.96 -1.04 -16.78
C LYS A 34 -11.28 -0.50 -15.52
N VAL A 35 -10.91 0.77 -15.49
CA VAL A 35 -10.39 1.43 -14.29
C VAL A 35 -11.45 1.50 -13.19
N PHE A 36 -12.72 1.59 -13.55
CA PHE A 36 -13.86 1.53 -12.64
C PHE A 36 -14.33 0.07 -12.49
N ASP A 37 -14.22 -0.47 -11.29
CA ASP A 37 -14.45 -1.91 -11.03
C ASP A 37 -15.91 -2.22 -10.68
N THR A 38 -16.63 -1.26 -10.08
CA THR A 38 -17.98 -1.49 -9.53
C THR A 38 -19.13 -1.08 -10.45
N HIS A 39 -18.93 -0.09 -11.30
CA HIS A 39 -19.96 0.49 -12.17
C HIS A 39 -19.32 1.02 -13.46
N SER A 40 -20.12 1.26 -14.50
CA SER A 40 -19.65 1.92 -15.73
C SER A 40 -19.20 3.37 -15.45
N PRO A 41 -18.33 3.96 -16.29
CA PRO A 41 -17.90 5.34 -16.14
C PRO A 41 -19.06 6.34 -16.05
N THR A 42 -20.05 6.18 -16.93
CA THR A 42 -21.27 7.02 -16.95
C THR A 42 -22.02 6.93 -15.61
N LYS A 43 -22.18 5.71 -15.08
CA LYS A 43 -22.88 5.51 -13.79
C LYS A 43 -22.08 6.10 -12.63
N ILE A 44 -20.77 5.92 -12.61
CA ILE A 44 -19.87 6.54 -11.61
C ILE A 44 -20.00 8.06 -11.63
N ASN A 45 -19.97 8.66 -12.82
CA ASN A 45 -20.13 10.11 -12.95
C ASN A 45 -21.48 10.59 -12.41
N GLN A 46 -22.59 9.91 -12.73
CA GLN A 46 -23.91 10.25 -12.19
C GLN A 46 -23.97 10.15 -10.65
N LEU A 47 -23.32 9.14 -10.07
CA LEU A 47 -23.32 8.89 -8.62
C LEU A 47 -22.46 9.89 -7.84
N LEU A 48 -21.39 10.42 -8.48
CA LEU A 48 -20.40 11.29 -7.83
C LEU A 48 -20.62 12.78 -8.13
N LYS A 49 -21.28 13.12 -9.20
CA LYS A 49 -21.57 14.51 -9.55
C LYS A 49 -22.29 15.24 -8.42
N ASN A 50 -21.81 16.45 -8.08
CA ASN A 50 -22.26 17.29 -6.99
C ASN A 50 -22.02 16.72 -5.57
N LYS A 51 -21.29 15.60 -5.43
CA LYS A 51 -20.86 15.13 -4.11
C LYS A 51 -19.65 15.90 -3.63
N THR A 52 -19.61 16.19 -2.33
CA THR A 52 -18.50 16.88 -1.68
C THR A 52 -17.61 15.88 -0.94
N ILE A 53 -16.30 16.05 -1.02
CA ILE A 53 -15.33 15.25 -0.28
C ILE A 53 -15.31 15.72 1.17
N ILE A 54 -15.73 14.86 2.08
CA ILE A 54 -15.81 15.11 3.53
C ILE A 54 -14.45 14.81 4.17
N ASP A 55 -13.84 13.68 3.81
CA ASP A 55 -12.51 13.32 4.28
C ASP A 55 -11.74 12.49 3.24
N VAL A 56 -10.42 12.41 3.43
CA VAL A 56 -9.51 11.58 2.63
C VAL A 56 -8.59 10.82 3.58
N TRP A 57 -8.69 9.50 3.59
CA TRP A 57 -7.95 8.65 4.51
C TRP A 57 -7.50 7.33 3.85
N ARG A 58 -6.78 6.50 4.59
CA ARG A 58 -6.24 5.23 4.08
C ARG A 58 -6.83 4.04 4.82
N ARG A 59 -7.15 2.99 4.06
CA ARG A 59 -7.44 1.66 4.60
C ARG A 59 -6.61 0.60 3.87
N GLY A 60 -5.69 -0.07 4.57
CA GLY A 60 -4.74 -0.99 3.94
C GLY A 60 -3.92 -0.30 2.85
N LYS A 61 -4.12 -0.71 1.60
CA LYS A 61 -3.49 -0.11 0.41
C LYS A 61 -4.49 0.68 -0.45
N TYR A 62 -5.62 1.03 0.13
CA TYR A 62 -6.65 1.86 -0.51
C TYR A 62 -6.60 3.29 0.02
N ILE A 63 -6.77 4.24 -0.88
CA ILE A 63 -7.10 5.63 -0.59
C ILE A 63 -8.62 5.71 -0.58
N ILE A 64 -9.19 6.29 0.44
CA ILE A 64 -10.63 6.46 0.61
C ILE A 64 -10.95 7.94 0.50
N LEU A 65 -11.72 8.31 -0.52
CA LEU A 65 -12.39 9.60 -0.57
C LEU A 65 -13.79 9.39 0.03
N GLU A 66 -14.00 9.91 1.22
CA GLU A 66 -15.29 9.90 1.90
C GLU A 66 -16.14 11.03 1.36
N LEU A 67 -17.35 10.68 0.91
CA LEU A 67 -18.29 11.61 0.30
C LEU A 67 -19.56 11.61 1.14
N ASP A 68 -20.42 12.60 0.91
CA ASP A 68 -21.75 12.55 1.48
C ASP A 68 -22.47 11.26 1.07
N GLN A 69 -22.71 10.36 2.04
CA GLN A 69 -23.37 9.05 1.92
C GLN A 69 -22.72 8.04 0.96
N ALA A 70 -21.43 8.18 0.65
CA ALA A 70 -20.73 7.25 -0.22
C ALA A 70 -19.21 7.32 -0.04
N TYR A 71 -18.51 6.37 -0.66
CA TYR A 71 -17.05 6.27 -0.66
C TYR A 71 -16.54 5.98 -2.06
N LEU A 72 -15.53 6.72 -2.50
CA LEU A 72 -14.73 6.39 -3.67
C LEU A 72 -13.38 5.83 -3.20
N CYS A 73 -13.18 4.53 -3.37
CA CYS A 73 -11.97 3.84 -2.94
C CYS A 73 -11.02 3.65 -4.12
N ILE A 74 -9.76 4.07 -3.97
CA ILE A 74 -8.75 4.03 -5.03
C ILE A 74 -7.64 3.07 -4.62
N HIS A 75 -7.34 2.07 -5.45
CA HIS A 75 -6.21 1.18 -5.27
C HIS A 75 -5.14 1.45 -6.34
N LEU A 76 -3.99 1.96 -5.94
CA LEU A 76 -2.91 2.35 -6.86
C LEU A 76 -2.27 1.18 -7.60
N ARG A 77 -2.39 -0.04 -7.09
CA ARG A 77 -1.74 -1.25 -7.61
C ARG A 77 -0.22 -1.05 -7.76
N MET A 78 0.33 -1.19 -8.97
CA MET A 78 1.80 -1.21 -9.15
C MET A 78 2.39 0.12 -9.60
N THR A 79 1.69 0.85 -10.46
CA THR A 79 2.19 2.07 -11.10
C THR A 79 1.22 3.24 -11.06
N GLY A 80 0.10 3.09 -10.34
CA GLY A 80 -0.88 4.17 -10.17
C GLY A 80 -0.29 5.33 -9.35
N GLN A 81 -0.55 6.53 -9.82
CA GLN A 81 -0.14 7.81 -9.23
C GLN A 81 -1.32 8.79 -9.28
N LEU A 82 -1.56 9.49 -8.19
CA LEU A 82 -2.50 10.61 -8.14
C LEU A 82 -1.73 11.92 -8.26
N LYS A 83 -2.19 12.80 -9.18
CA LYS A 83 -1.61 14.09 -9.46
C LYS A 83 -2.70 15.16 -9.44
N THR A 84 -2.40 16.32 -8.89
CA THR A 84 -3.27 17.50 -8.92
C THR A 84 -2.91 18.46 -10.05
N GLU A 85 -1.78 18.26 -10.70
CA GLU A 85 -1.25 19.07 -11.80
C GLU A 85 -0.52 18.19 -12.80
N LEU A 86 -0.46 18.65 -14.03
CA LEU A 86 0.39 18.07 -15.07
C LEU A 86 1.83 18.58 -14.90
N SER A 87 2.79 17.68 -14.94
CA SER A 87 4.22 18.03 -14.96
C SER A 87 4.74 18.08 -16.40
N ASN A 88 5.77 18.88 -16.64
CA ASN A 88 6.50 18.85 -17.92
C ASN A 88 7.01 17.42 -18.17
N GLY A 89 6.69 16.84 -19.35
CA GLY A 89 7.02 15.45 -19.69
C GLY A 89 5.96 14.41 -19.33
N ASP A 90 4.83 14.80 -18.75
CA ASP A 90 3.71 13.87 -18.54
C ASP A 90 3.10 13.45 -19.89
N ASN A 91 3.20 12.16 -20.22
CA ASN A 91 2.54 11.62 -21.40
C ASN A 91 1.06 11.37 -21.13
N LYS A 92 0.19 12.13 -21.79
CA LYS A 92 -1.27 12.09 -21.61
C LYS A 92 -1.88 10.71 -21.83
N LYS A 93 -1.26 9.82 -22.62
CA LYS A 93 -1.74 8.44 -22.87
C LYS A 93 -1.77 7.54 -21.64
N HIS A 94 -1.06 7.91 -20.56
CA HIS A 94 -1.02 7.13 -19.33
C HIS A 94 -2.00 7.58 -18.25
N PHE A 95 -2.71 8.69 -18.49
CA PHE A 95 -3.79 9.09 -17.61
C PHE A 95 -5.03 8.27 -17.91
N THR A 96 -5.63 7.70 -16.88
CA THR A 96 -6.77 6.77 -17.01
C THR A 96 -8.04 7.28 -16.36
N VAL A 97 -7.92 8.23 -15.40
CA VAL A 97 -9.07 8.90 -14.78
C VAL A 97 -8.77 10.38 -14.60
N GLN A 98 -9.78 11.20 -14.80
CA GLN A 98 -9.83 12.60 -14.39
C GLN A 98 -11.04 12.83 -13.51
N ILE A 99 -10.85 13.47 -12.36
CA ILE A 99 -11.89 14.04 -11.53
C ILE A 99 -11.77 15.56 -11.66
N GLN A 100 -12.82 16.21 -12.13
CA GLN A 100 -12.93 17.65 -12.21
C GLN A 100 -13.71 18.15 -10.99
N PHE A 101 -13.23 19.21 -10.35
CA PHE A 101 -13.91 19.89 -9.24
C PHE A 101 -14.53 21.21 -9.68
N LYS A 102 -15.60 21.66 -8.99
CA LYS A 102 -16.33 22.90 -9.32
C LYS A 102 -15.46 24.17 -9.24
N ASN A 103 -14.39 24.14 -8.46
CA ASN A 103 -13.43 25.26 -8.39
C ASN A 103 -12.43 25.31 -9.58
N GLY A 104 -12.56 24.40 -10.55
CA GLY A 104 -11.67 24.30 -11.71
C GLY A 104 -10.44 23.41 -11.51
N GLU A 105 -10.15 22.97 -10.28
CA GLU A 105 -9.05 22.04 -9.99
C GLU A 105 -9.35 20.63 -10.50
N LYS A 106 -8.30 19.81 -10.64
CA LYS A 106 -8.38 18.44 -11.14
C LYS A 106 -7.60 17.47 -10.27
N LEU A 107 -8.11 16.25 -10.14
CA LEU A 107 -7.33 15.09 -9.68
C LEU A 107 -7.19 14.12 -10.86
N LEU A 108 -5.95 13.82 -11.22
CA LEU A 108 -5.59 12.97 -12.34
C LEU A 108 -5.01 11.65 -11.83
N PHE A 109 -5.43 10.53 -12.42
CA PHE A 109 -4.85 9.23 -12.15
C PHE A 109 -4.03 8.73 -13.32
N LYS A 110 -2.70 8.65 -13.12
CA LYS A 110 -1.72 8.17 -14.09
C LYS A 110 -1.35 6.73 -13.76
N ASP A 111 -1.46 5.81 -14.71
CA ASP A 111 -1.09 4.41 -14.50
C ASP A 111 -0.53 3.76 -15.76
N TYR A 112 0.79 3.57 -15.80
CA TYR A 112 1.50 2.96 -16.94
C TYR A 112 1.03 1.53 -17.24
N ARG A 113 0.68 0.75 -16.20
CA ARG A 113 0.31 -0.66 -16.34
C ARG A 113 -1.19 -0.89 -16.40
N LYS A 114 -1.98 0.13 -16.17
CA LYS A 114 -3.46 0.08 -16.19
C LYS A 114 -4.05 -0.97 -15.23
N PHE A 115 -3.41 -1.20 -14.07
CA PHE A 115 -3.89 -2.14 -13.03
C PHE A 115 -4.64 -1.46 -11.90
N GLY A 116 -4.46 -0.14 -11.73
CA GLY A 116 -5.16 0.65 -10.74
C GLY A 116 -6.67 0.56 -10.90
N ARG A 117 -7.40 0.66 -9.79
CA ARG A 117 -8.86 0.51 -9.79
C ARG A 117 -9.51 1.51 -8.87
N PHE A 118 -10.69 1.95 -9.29
CA PHE A 118 -11.62 2.78 -8.56
C PHE A 118 -12.87 1.97 -8.24
N TYR A 119 -13.33 2.06 -7.00
CA TYR A 119 -14.49 1.35 -6.49
C TYR A 119 -15.43 2.36 -5.83
N TYR A 120 -16.69 2.34 -6.22
CA TYR A 120 -17.73 3.10 -5.56
C TYR A 120 -18.47 2.21 -4.56
N TYR A 121 -18.64 2.67 -3.32
CA TYR A 121 -19.38 1.96 -2.29
C TYR A 121 -20.31 2.93 -1.53
N LYS A 122 -21.54 2.51 -1.26
CA LYS A 122 -22.43 3.18 -0.30
C LYS A 122 -22.02 2.90 1.15
N SER A 123 -21.34 1.78 1.40
CA SER A 123 -20.84 1.39 2.72
C SER A 123 -19.54 0.63 2.55
N LEU A 124 -18.59 0.85 3.47
CA LEU A 124 -17.28 0.17 3.44
C LEU A 124 -17.34 -1.30 3.87
N LYS A 125 -18.48 -1.85 4.29
CA LYS A 125 -18.61 -3.26 4.75
C LYS A 125 -17.98 -4.26 3.78
N ILE A 126 -18.15 -4.06 2.45
CA ILE A 126 -17.58 -4.93 1.41
C ILE A 126 -16.06 -4.82 1.36
N LEU A 127 -15.51 -3.62 1.53
CA LEU A 127 -14.06 -3.42 1.58
C LEU A 127 -13.49 -3.97 2.88
N GLU A 128 -14.12 -3.69 4.01
CA GLU A 128 -13.69 -4.14 5.34
C GLU A 128 -13.67 -5.67 5.45
N SER A 129 -14.63 -6.38 4.84
CA SER A 129 -14.63 -7.85 4.83
C SER A 129 -13.43 -8.47 4.10
N LYS A 130 -12.71 -7.70 3.29
CA LYS A 130 -11.52 -8.12 2.53
C LYS A 130 -10.19 -7.72 3.19
N LEU A 131 -10.24 -7.02 4.32
CA LEU A 131 -9.07 -6.45 4.97
C LEU A 131 -9.00 -6.85 6.45
N GLY A 132 -7.84 -7.32 6.86
CA GLY A 132 -7.54 -7.62 8.25
C GLY A 132 -7.16 -6.37 9.05
N CYS A 133 -6.47 -6.61 10.17
CA CYS A 133 -6.05 -5.58 11.09
C CYS A 133 -5.06 -4.59 10.46
N GLU A 134 -5.21 -3.31 10.79
CA GLU A 134 -4.23 -2.26 10.48
C GLU A 134 -3.03 -2.38 11.42
N PRO A 135 -1.79 -2.53 10.92
CA PRO A 135 -0.63 -2.78 11.77
C PRO A 135 -0.17 -1.58 12.60
N LEU A 136 -0.77 -0.41 12.40
CA LEU A 136 -0.50 0.81 13.18
C LEU A 136 -1.70 1.21 14.08
N SER A 137 -2.74 0.37 14.17
CA SER A 137 -3.87 0.61 15.05
C SER A 137 -3.73 -0.13 16.38
N GLU A 138 -4.48 0.29 17.39
CA GLU A 138 -4.55 -0.38 18.70
C GLU A 138 -5.06 -1.83 18.61
N SER A 139 -5.88 -2.13 17.60
CA SER A 139 -6.36 -3.50 17.35
C SER A 139 -5.28 -4.48 16.89
N PHE A 140 -4.10 -3.98 16.48
CA PHE A 140 -2.94 -4.82 16.18
C PHE A 140 -2.15 -5.08 17.46
N ASP A 141 -2.64 -5.98 18.29
CA ASP A 141 -1.97 -6.40 19.51
C ASP A 141 -1.16 -7.70 19.36
N PHE A 142 -0.39 -8.02 20.40
CA PHE A 142 0.41 -9.25 20.41
C PHE A 142 -0.46 -10.50 20.29
N SER A 143 -1.62 -10.53 20.93
CA SER A 143 -2.54 -11.68 20.93
C SER A 143 -3.10 -11.93 19.53
N TYR A 144 -3.48 -10.86 18.81
CA TYR A 144 -3.91 -10.95 17.43
C TYR A 144 -2.84 -11.62 16.55
N LEU A 145 -1.61 -11.08 16.57
CA LEU A 145 -0.52 -11.61 15.76
C LEU A 145 -0.16 -13.06 16.18
N PHE A 146 -0.03 -13.32 17.48
CA PHE A 146 0.33 -14.62 18.02
C PHE A 146 -0.68 -15.69 17.62
N ASN A 147 -1.96 -15.47 17.91
CA ASN A 147 -3.02 -16.43 17.62
C ASN A 147 -3.18 -16.66 16.11
N GLY A 148 -3.09 -15.58 15.31
CA GLY A 148 -3.16 -15.68 13.86
C GLY A 148 -2.02 -16.47 13.23
N LEU A 149 -0.80 -16.38 13.80
CA LEU A 149 0.35 -17.16 13.35
C LEU A 149 0.29 -18.60 13.84
N LYS A 150 -0.14 -18.85 15.08
CA LYS A 150 -0.24 -20.20 15.66
C LYS A 150 -1.30 -21.06 14.96
N LYS A 151 -2.34 -20.48 14.40
CA LYS A 151 -3.35 -21.17 13.59
C LYS A 151 -2.89 -21.44 12.13
N SER A 152 -1.74 -20.90 11.70
CA SER A 152 -1.28 -20.99 10.31
C SER A 152 -0.23 -22.07 10.10
N ARG A 153 -0.55 -23.09 9.29
CA ARG A 153 0.36 -24.17 8.88
C ARG A 153 1.25 -23.77 7.69
N GLY A 154 1.02 -22.62 7.09
CA GLY A 154 1.80 -22.09 5.96
C GLY A 154 3.06 -21.34 6.39
N MET A 155 3.88 -20.98 5.39
CA MET A 155 5.07 -20.14 5.60
C MET A 155 4.69 -18.76 6.11
N ILE A 156 5.59 -18.17 6.92
CA ILE A 156 5.36 -16.85 7.55
C ILE A 156 5.22 -15.71 6.53
N LYS A 157 6.05 -15.66 5.50
CA LYS A 157 6.01 -14.56 4.54
C LYS A 157 4.68 -14.45 3.80
N PRO A 158 4.13 -15.51 3.16
CA PRO A 158 2.79 -15.46 2.57
C PRO A 158 1.69 -15.09 3.57
N ARG A 159 1.80 -15.56 4.82
CA ARG A 159 0.83 -15.22 5.87
C ARG A 159 0.82 -13.74 6.18
N LEU A 160 1.98 -13.09 6.30
CA LEU A 160 2.10 -11.65 6.53
C LEU A 160 1.67 -10.81 5.32
N LEU A 161 1.83 -11.33 4.10
CA LEU A 161 1.39 -10.67 2.87
C LEU A 161 -0.12 -10.73 2.66
N ASN A 162 -0.82 -11.62 3.37
CA ASN A 162 -2.27 -11.76 3.25
C ASN A 162 -2.98 -10.54 3.84
N GLN A 163 -3.64 -9.77 2.98
CA GLN A 163 -4.34 -8.55 3.38
C GLN A 163 -5.57 -8.82 4.27
N LEU A 164 -6.12 -10.03 4.27
CA LEU A 164 -7.14 -10.47 5.24
C LEU A 164 -6.57 -10.72 6.64
N PHE A 165 -5.25 -10.80 6.79
CA PHE A 165 -4.60 -10.97 8.08
C PHE A 165 -4.03 -9.65 8.58
N ILE A 166 -3.11 -9.03 7.83
CA ILE A 166 -2.56 -7.70 8.16
C ILE A 166 -2.71 -6.82 6.92
N ALA A 167 -3.55 -5.81 7.02
CA ALA A 167 -3.77 -4.87 5.93
C ALA A 167 -2.56 -3.95 5.73
N GLY A 168 -2.26 -3.61 4.49
CA GLY A 168 -1.21 -2.64 4.17
C GLY A 168 0.20 -3.21 4.03
N LEU A 169 0.56 -4.32 4.71
CA LEU A 169 1.87 -4.94 4.54
C LEU A 169 2.07 -5.49 3.13
N GLY A 170 3.27 -5.30 2.58
CA GLY A 170 3.66 -5.85 1.30
C GLY A 170 5.08 -6.40 1.32
N ASN A 171 5.66 -6.60 0.15
CA ASN A 171 6.88 -7.37 -0.01
C ASN A 171 8.11 -6.71 0.63
N ILE A 172 8.17 -5.37 0.59
CA ILE A 172 9.28 -4.58 1.15
C ILE A 172 9.29 -4.76 2.67
N TYR A 173 8.19 -4.36 3.30
CA TYR A 173 8.12 -4.26 4.75
C TYR A 173 8.00 -5.62 5.44
N VAL A 174 7.50 -6.65 4.74
CA VAL A 174 7.56 -8.04 5.25
C VAL A 174 9.00 -8.54 5.28
N ASP A 175 9.81 -8.35 4.21
CA ASP A 175 11.21 -8.78 4.21
C ASP A 175 12.02 -8.05 5.29
N GLU A 176 11.84 -6.74 5.43
CA GLU A 176 12.50 -5.92 6.44
C GLU A 176 12.12 -6.35 7.88
N SER A 177 10.83 -6.57 8.14
CA SER A 177 10.34 -7.00 9.46
C SER A 177 10.84 -8.40 9.83
N LEU A 178 10.84 -9.32 8.88
CA LEU A 178 11.37 -10.67 9.10
C LEU A 178 12.89 -10.65 9.36
N TRP A 179 13.64 -9.79 8.69
CA TRP A 179 15.07 -9.62 8.97
C TRP A 179 15.29 -9.03 10.36
N LYS A 180 14.54 -8.00 10.75
CA LYS A 180 14.62 -7.40 12.10
C LYS A 180 14.30 -8.43 13.19
N ALA A 181 13.30 -9.28 12.98
CA ALA A 181 12.89 -10.35 13.91
C ALA A 181 13.75 -11.62 13.83
N LYS A 182 14.75 -11.70 12.95
CA LYS A 182 15.59 -12.88 12.71
C LYS A 182 14.77 -14.13 12.39
N ILE A 183 13.72 -14.01 11.58
CA ILE A 183 12.84 -15.10 11.17
C ILE A 183 13.08 -15.38 9.69
N HIS A 184 13.35 -16.66 9.36
CA HIS A 184 13.48 -17.08 7.96
C HIS A 184 12.13 -16.98 7.24
N PRO A 185 12.05 -16.40 6.01
CA PRO A 185 10.78 -16.15 5.32
C PRO A 185 9.98 -17.43 4.97
N ARG A 186 10.64 -18.60 4.90
CA ARG A 186 10.01 -19.92 4.71
C ARG A 186 9.65 -20.63 6.01
N LYS A 187 9.93 -20.06 7.19
CA LYS A 187 9.58 -20.69 8.47
C LYS A 187 8.07 -20.89 8.55
N ILE A 188 7.67 -22.10 8.96
CA ILE A 188 6.25 -22.40 9.18
C ILE A 188 5.73 -21.54 10.33
N SER A 189 4.65 -20.81 10.12
CA SER A 189 4.14 -19.80 11.05
C SER A 189 3.89 -20.36 12.46
N MET A 190 3.17 -21.47 12.57
CA MET A 190 2.86 -22.09 13.86
C MET A 190 4.09 -22.60 14.64
N LYS A 191 5.20 -22.89 13.94
CA LYS A 191 6.47 -23.37 14.56
C LYS A 191 7.38 -22.23 15.04
N ILE A 192 6.98 -20.97 14.88
CA ILE A 192 7.77 -19.82 15.36
C ILE A 192 7.60 -19.70 16.89
N SER A 193 8.72 -19.52 17.61
CA SER A 193 8.68 -19.35 19.08
C SER A 193 7.97 -18.06 19.49
N LYS A 194 7.37 -18.06 20.70
CA LYS A 194 6.69 -16.89 21.27
C LYS A 194 7.61 -15.65 21.31
N ILE A 195 8.88 -15.84 21.66
CA ILE A 195 9.89 -14.77 21.72
C ILE A 195 10.09 -14.12 20.33
N LYS A 196 10.22 -14.93 19.26
CA LYS A 196 10.36 -14.39 17.89
C LYS A 196 9.08 -13.73 17.41
N ILE A 197 7.90 -14.26 17.77
CA ILE A 197 6.62 -13.59 17.42
C ILE A 197 6.51 -12.26 18.16
N LYS A 198 6.89 -12.18 19.46
CA LYS A 198 6.93 -10.91 20.20
C LYS A 198 7.84 -9.90 19.51
N LYS A 199 9.05 -10.32 19.10
CA LYS A 199 9.96 -9.44 18.37
C LYS A 199 9.37 -9.00 17.02
N LEU A 200 8.69 -9.88 16.29
CA LEU A 200 8.03 -9.54 15.03
C LEU A 200 6.90 -8.52 15.24
N TYR A 201 6.10 -8.70 16.30
CA TYR A 201 5.05 -7.75 16.70
C TYR A 201 5.62 -6.35 16.95
N GLU A 202 6.72 -6.24 17.69
CA GLU A 202 7.37 -4.96 18.00
C GLU A 202 7.94 -4.28 16.74
N VAL A 203 8.57 -5.03 15.84
CA VAL A 203 9.30 -4.45 14.71
C VAL A 203 8.42 -4.12 13.50
N ILE A 204 7.21 -4.70 13.36
CA ILE A 204 6.31 -4.37 12.24
C ILE A 204 5.89 -2.90 12.32
N PRO A 205 5.28 -2.39 13.43
CA PRO A 205 4.90 -0.98 13.53
C PRO A 205 6.10 -0.05 13.43
N ILE A 206 7.22 -0.36 14.09
CA ILE A 206 8.44 0.45 14.03
C ILE A 206 8.97 0.58 12.59
N THR A 207 8.91 -0.50 11.80
CA THR A 207 9.39 -0.48 10.42
C THR A 207 8.48 0.36 9.52
N LEU A 208 7.18 0.26 9.71
CA LEU A 208 6.20 1.02 8.96
C LEU A 208 6.22 2.50 9.34
N GLN A 209 6.31 2.81 10.65
CA GLN A 209 6.41 4.20 11.10
C GLN A 209 7.68 4.86 10.59
N SER A 210 8.82 4.20 10.71
CA SER A 210 10.07 4.70 10.14
C SER A 210 9.98 4.93 8.62
N ALA A 211 9.25 4.10 7.89
CA ALA A 211 9.04 4.34 6.47
C ALA A 211 8.10 5.53 6.21
N LEU A 212 7.09 5.75 7.04
CA LEU A 212 6.21 6.92 6.98
C LEU A 212 6.98 8.22 7.19
N ASP A 213 7.88 8.24 8.17
CA ASP A 213 8.72 9.42 8.50
C ASP A 213 9.58 9.87 7.31
N TYR A 214 9.86 8.96 6.36
CA TYR A 214 10.59 9.23 5.12
C TYR A 214 9.71 9.16 3.87
N ASN A 215 8.40 9.32 3.99
CA ASN A 215 7.45 9.32 2.87
C ASN A 215 7.43 8.02 2.04
N GLY A 216 7.72 6.86 2.66
CA GLY A 216 7.74 5.57 2.00
C GLY A 216 9.02 5.28 1.23
N THR A 217 8.97 4.26 0.38
CA THR A 217 10.11 3.74 -0.39
C THR A 217 9.88 3.89 -1.89
N THR A 218 10.68 4.67 -2.59
CA THR A 218 10.73 4.67 -4.06
C THR A 218 11.76 3.64 -4.54
N ILE A 219 11.30 2.57 -5.17
CA ILE A 219 12.18 1.56 -5.80
C ILE A 219 12.39 1.88 -7.27
N ILE A 220 11.31 2.08 -8.05
CA ILE A 220 11.38 2.32 -9.50
C ILE A 220 10.49 3.51 -9.91
N ASN A 221 9.18 3.47 -9.63
CA ASN A 221 8.21 4.39 -10.22
C ASN A 221 7.26 5.01 -9.20
N PHE A 222 7.51 4.85 -7.89
CA PHE A 222 6.66 5.50 -6.90
C PHE A 222 7.07 6.96 -6.79
N SER A 223 6.15 7.84 -7.12
CA SER A 223 6.19 9.26 -6.79
C SER A 223 4.76 9.74 -6.59
N TYR A 224 4.58 10.84 -5.90
CA TYR A 224 3.30 11.50 -5.72
C TYR A 224 3.47 13.02 -5.87
N GLY A 225 2.37 13.73 -6.03
CA GLY A 225 2.49 15.12 -6.43
C GLY A 225 3.25 15.26 -7.75
N ASN A 226 4.07 16.29 -7.87
CA ASN A 226 4.79 16.53 -9.11
C ASN A 226 6.07 15.71 -9.27
N THR A 227 6.76 15.35 -8.15
CA THR A 227 8.03 14.58 -8.20
C THR A 227 8.47 14.04 -6.84
N ILE A 228 7.61 14.03 -5.81
CA ILE A 228 8.03 13.64 -4.46
C ILE A 228 8.27 12.14 -4.41
N GLU A 229 9.50 11.75 -4.10
CA GLU A 229 9.93 10.37 -3.94
C GLU A 229 10.04 9.98 -2.47
N GLY A 230 9.81 8.69 -2.19
CA GLY A 230 10.02 8.13 -0.86
C GLY A 230 11.49 7.94 -0.55
N GLY A 231 11.96 8.52 0.56
CA GLY A 231 13.35 8.52 0.99
C GLY A 231 13.81 7.29 1.76
N TYR A 232 12.92 6.36 2.10
CA TYR A 232 13.26 5.22 2.98
C TYR A 232 14.18 4.18 2.34
N LYS A 233 14.38 4.20 1.01
CA LYS A 233 15.25 3.25 0.27
C LYS A 233 16.65 3.09 0.88
N LYS A 234 17.26 4.17 1.36
CA LYS A 234 18.60 4.16 1.99
C LYS A 234 18.65 3.41 3.33
N TYR A 235 17.50 3.25 3.99
CA TYR A 235 17.39 2.57 5.29
C TYR A 235 17.04 1.09 5.18
N LEU A 236 16.77 0.58 3.96
CA LEU A 236 16.53 -0.83 3.73
C LEU A 236 17.76 -1.66 4.12
N ASN A 237 17.49 -2.80 4.73
CA ASN A 237 18.52 -3.71 5.23
C ASN A 237 18.69 -4.97 4.36
N VAL A 238 17.60 -5.48 3.79
CA VAL A 238 17.64 -6.69 2.96
C VAL A 238 16.91 -6.54 1.64
N PHE A 239 15.79 -5.78 1.60
CA PHE A 239 14.99 -5.68 0.38
C PHE A 239 15.77 -4.96 -0.74
N GLY A 240 15.95 -5.65 -1.89
CA GLY A 240 16.74 -5.15 -3.01
C GLY A 240 18.25 -5.13 -2.79
N LYS A 241 18.74 -5.76 -1.70
CA LYS A 241 20.14 -5.76 -1.28
C LYS A 241 20.84 -7.11 -1.53
N GLN A 242 20.33 -7.93 -2.47
CA GLN A 242 21.04 -9.18 -2.85
C GLN A 242 22.45 -8.85 -3.34
N GLY A 243 23.44 -9.58 -2.82
CA GLY A 243 24.85 -9.36 -3.10
C GLY A 243 25.55 -8.42 -2.11
N ASP A 244 24.80 -7.57 -1.40
CA ASP A 244 25.36 -6.69 -0.38
C ASP A 244 25.65 -7.46 0.93
N LYS A 245 26.55 -6.92 1.76
CA LYS A 245 26.84 -7.43 3.11
C LYS A 245 25.68 -7.08 4.07
N CYS A 246 25.24 -8.07 4.86
CA CYS A 246 24.29 -7.84 5.94
C CYS A 246 24.87 -6.90 6.98
N LYS A 247 24.18 -5.80 7.30
CA LYS A 247 24.60 -4.80 8.29
C LYS A 247 24.82 -5.36 9.71
N ARG A 248 24.29 -6.57 9.99
CA ARG A 248 24.38 -7.20 11.32
C ARG A 248 25.51 -8.24 11.46
N CYS A 249 25.85 -8.93 10.38
CA CYS A 249 26.79 -10.07 10.46
C CYS A 249 27.73 -10.21 9.26
N ASN A 250 27.73 -9.26 8.34
CA ASN A 250 28.54 -9.18 7.13
C ASN A 250 28.35 -10.35 6.11
N THR A 251 27.44 -11.29 6.40
CA THR A 251 27.11 -12.36 5.44
C THR A 251 26.36 -11.78 4.26
N ILE A 252 26.60 -12.29 3.07
CA ILE A 252 25.95 -11.82 1.83
C ILE A 252 24.44 -12.08 1.87
N ILE A 253 23.65 -11.03 1.62
CA ILE A 253 22.19 -11.09 1.48
C ILE A 253 21.84 -11.92 0.24
N LYS A 254 20.95 -12.89 0.41
CA LYS A 254 20.45 -13.76 -0.64
C LYS A 254 19.05 -13.36 -1.09
N LYS A 255 18.75 -13.67 -2.37
CA LYS A 255 17.40 -13.60 -2.93
C LYS A 255 16.91 -15.00 -3.24
N ILE A 256 15.69 -15.30 -2.80
CA ILE A 256 14.98 -16.55 -3.12
C ILE A 256 13.55 -16.20 -3.57
N TYR A 257 12.82 -17.21 -4.01
CA TYR A 257 11.39 -17.06 -4.28
C TYR A 257 10.58 -17.81 -3.22
N VAL A 258 9.60 -17.12 -2.64
CA VAL A 258 8.63 -17.67 -1.69
C VAL A 258 7.23 -17.35 -2.25
N CYS A 259 6.48 -18.39 -2.64
CA CYS A 259 5.16 -18.24 -3.28
C CYS A 259 5.17 -17.18 -4.40
N GLN A 260 6.07 -17.35 -5.38
CA GLN A 260 6.27 -16.47 -6.54
C GLN A 260 6.68 -15.02 -6.21
N ARG A 261 7.04 -14.72 -4.96
CA ARG A 261 7.51 -13.40 -4.55
C ARG A 261 9.02 -13.39 -4.33
N GLY A 262 9.73 -12.52 -5.04
CA GLY A 262 11.14 -12.27 -4.77
C GLY A 262 11.33 -11.87 -3.30
N THR A 263 12.21 -12.55 -2.60
CA THR A 263 12.35 -12.51 -1.14
C THR A 263 13.81 -12.34 -0.78
N HIS A 264 14.13 -11.30 -0.03
CA HIS A 264 15.50 -10.97 0.36
C HIS A 264 15.70 -11.29 1.85
N TYR A 265 16.80 -11.94 2.19
CA TYR A 265 17.08 -12.34 3.57
C TYR A 265 18.57 -12.56 3.82
N CYS A 266 18.99 -12.50 5.07
CA CYS A 266 20.33 -12.89 5.50
C CYS A 266 20.35 -14.35 5.95
N PRO A 267 21.09 -15.27 5.29
CA PRO A 267 21.06 -16.70 5.63
C PRO A 267 21.66 -17.02 7.01
N LYS A 268 22.58 -16.19 7.53
CA LYS A 268 23.16 -16.36 8.86
C LYS A 268 22.25 -15.84 9.97
N CYS A 269 21.60 -14.67 9.78
CA CYS A 269 20.71 -14.09 10.80
C CYS A 269 19.34 -14.76 10.85
N GLN A 270 18.84 -15.25 9.70
CA GLN A 270 17.49 -15.79 9.53
C GLN A 270 17.59 -17.29 9.17
N LYS A 271 17.95 -18.10 10.17
CA LYS A 271 18.02 -19.57 10.00
C LYS A 271 16.61 -20.17 9.94
N LEU A 272 16.43 -21.18 9.08
CA LEU A 272 15.17 -21.92 8.91
C LEU A 272 14.82 -22.75 10.15
#